data_02ca33dd38097c2792dd3a09656c837d
#
_entry.id   02ca33dd38097c2792dd3a09656c837d
#
_cell.length_a   1.000
_cell.length_b   1.000
_cell.length_c   1.000
_cell.angle_alpha   90.00
_cell.angle_beta   90.00
_cell.angle_gamma   90.00
#
_symmetry.space_group_name_H-M   'P 1'
#
loop_
_entity.id
_entity.type
_entity.pdbx_description
1 polymer ?
#
loop_
_entity_poly.entity_id
_entity_poly.type
_entity_poly.pdbx_seq_one_letter_code
_entity_poly.pdbx_strand_id
1 'polypeptide(L)'
;MRAFAVVTCIAALVGFVLWLFGPKSEGTFGLTVGGGTQAAITSIDDTSPLRHDGVRVGDIIRFDRMPIAQRVNVTEAVAGVAATIAVERNGGVATFTEVARPAPAPRPAREVPVWILTLIYAAMTVLIAWRAPRGRLRTVIMLVVATLVIASAAYSYQDSIYSPLASAALHVTAALAILTFTVSAFTFIVIFPPRSTVTLRWVRAVGFPLTVAATVLLVFADGINYAFRLFPFDVTRFGLYCTVLAFAVWIVGIVEGTFSAGRSYRTPALVAGSTLIVLAVVNIAWSLTTLFGWNAAWEGYLEWLQWASGFGMSYAVLRHRLLDLNLAISRAAIFSVVSLSLIAIFVLAEWLLVTIAERAVGSDFGENGKTALTAFIALCLGLSARRIHQVIEHRLNRLFFAKRYRALEDLRRFSLETDAATDASALLELTLNALRRDLDAQYAALYTGMPESGYVATGTGTALPLRLDENEEVVLRLRRWGEAFVVDNESHRLAGAYVCPMTLRGRLYGFAICGPKIDRTGYLPDERETVAALTHRVGITYEWLTRGATAQAAR
;
A
#
# COMPACT_ATOMS: atom_id res chain seq x y z
N MET A 1 3.47 14.31 10.18
CA MET A 1 3.06 13.25 9.23
C MET A 1 3.75 13.35 7.87
N ARG A 2 3.71 14.50 7.15
CA ARG A 2 4.41 14.63 5.85
C ARG A 2 5.93 14.48 5.99
N ALA A 3 6.54 15.14 6.98
CA ALA A 3 7.97 14.95 7.26
C ALA A 3 8.32 13.49 7.60
N PHE A 4 7.49 12.82 8.40
CA PHE A 4 7.66 11.40 8.71
C PHE A 4 7.63 10.53 7.45
N ALA A 5 6.68 10.77 6.52
CA ALA A 5 6.62 10.03 5.26
C ALA A 5 7.86 10.26 4.37
N VAL A 6 8.40 11.49 4.33
CA VAL A 6 9.64 11.79 3.61
C VAL A 6 10.82 11.04 4.23
N VAL A 7 10.96 11.09 5.55
CA VAL A 7 12.03 10.37 6.27
C VAL A 7 11.94 8.86 6.00
N THR A 8 10.73 8.28 6.06
CA THR A 8 10.51 6.86 5.75
C THR A 8 10.92 6.52 4.31
N CYS A 9 10.58 7.39 3.35
CA CYS A 9 10.95 7.17 1.95
C CYS A 9 12.48 7.28 1.74
N ILE A 10 13.12 8.26 2.35
CA ILE A 10 14.58 8.42 2.32
C ILE A 10 15.25 7.18 2.94
N ALA A 11 14.77 6.72 4.11
CA ALA A 11 15.28 5.51 4.74
C ALA A 11 15.18 4.29 3.82
N ALA A 12 14.04 4.09 3.14
CA ALA A 12 13.87 3.01 2.19
C ALA A 12 14.86 3.09 1.02
N LEU A 13 15.04 4.27 0.44
CA LEU A 13 15.96 4.47 -0.69
C LEU A 13 17.41 4.26 -0.28
N VAL A 14 17.83 4.80 0.85
CA VAL A 14 19.20 4.61 1.36
C VAL A 14 19.43 3.15 1.72
N GLY A 15 18.46 2.48 2.37
CA GLY A 15 18.54 1.05 2.65
C GLY A 15 18.67 0.21 1.38
N PHE A 16 17.90 0.52 0.35
CA PHE A 16 17.98 -0.17 -0.94
C PHE A 16 19.35 0.02 -1.62
N VAL A 17 19.89 1.24 -1.60
CA VAL A 17 21.23 1.53 -2.15
C VAL A 17 22.32 0.78 -1.37
N LEU A 18 22.23 0.75 -0.04
CA LEU A 18 23.17 0.01 0.80
C LEU A 18 23.05 -1.50 0.58
N TRP A 19 21.85 -2.01 0.39
CA TRP A 19 21.65 -3.42 0.06
C TRP A 19 22.29 -3.80 -1.28
N LEU A 20 22.16 -2.94 -2.32
CA LEU A 20 22.73 -3.19 -3.65
C LEU A 20 24.25 -3.04 -3.69
N PHE A 21 24.77 -1.98 -3.10
CA PHE A 21 26.15 -1.54 -3.29
C PHE A 21 26.94 -1.47 -1.99
N GLY A 22 26.29 -1.63 -0.83
CA GLY A 22 26.94 -1.55 0.46
C GLY A 22 27.83 -2.77 0.73
N PRO A 23 28.90 -2.57 1.48
CA PRO A 23 29.73 -3.67 1.94
C PRO A 23 28.91 -4.58 2.88
N LYS A 24 29.12 -5.89 2.78
CA LYS A 24 28.51 -6.87 3.68
C LYS A 24 29.44 -7.06 4.88
N SER A 25 29.01 -6.55 6.03
CA SER A 25 29.77 -6.59 7.28
C SER A 25 29.28 -7.66 8.26
N GLU A 26 28.20 -8.36 7.94
CA GLU A 26 27.67 -9.44 8.77
C GLU A 26 28.73 -10.51 9.01
N GLY A 27 28.90 -10.88 10.28
CA GLY A 27 29.85 -11.88 10.72
C GLY A 27 29.16 -13.07 11.39
N THR A 28 29.90 -14.16 11.53
CA THR A 28 29.44 -15.34 12.26
C THR A 28 30.59 -16.02 12.99
N PHE A 29 30.30 -16.61 14.13
CA PHE A 29 31.17 -17.56 14.82
C PHE A 29 30.84 -19.01 14.45
N GLY A 30 29.85 -19.23 13.55
CA GLY A 30 29.42 -20.57 13.16
C GLY A 30 28.70 -21.32 14.28
N LEU A 31 28.01 -20.62 15.18
CA LEU A 31 27.28 -21.18 16.31
C LEU A 31 25.79 -20.84 16.21
N THR A 32 24.96 -21.83 16.55
CA THR A 32 23.55 -21.56 16.89
C THR A 32 23.36 -21.84 18.38
N VAL A 33 22.79 -20.87 19.10
CA VAL A 33 22.65 -20.91 20.56
C VAL A 33 21.20 -20.68 20.97
N GLY A 34 20.81 -21.24 22.08
CA GLY A 34 19.49 -21.04 22.67
C GLY A 34 19.30 -19.62 23.23
N GLY A 35 18.09 -19.35 23.76
CA GLY A 35 17.77 -18.09 24.42
C GLY A 35 18.35 -18.00 25.84
N GLY A 36 18.32 -16.78 26.40
CA GLY A 36 18.74 -16.51 27.77
C GLY A 36 20.24 -16.23 27.96
N THR A 37 20.64 -16.00 29.20
CA THR A 37 22.04 -15.68 29.57
C THR A 37 22.92 -16.92 29.73
N GLN A 38 22.33 -18.10 29.84
CA GLN A 38 23.00 -19.41 29.84
C GLN A 38 22.44 -20.21 28.67
N ALA A 39 23.09 -20.06 27.53
CA ALA A 39 22.55 -20.56 26.26
C ALA A 39 23.29 -21.82 25.81
N ALA A 40 22.58 -22.93 25.69
CA ALA A 40 23.16 -24.16 25.14
C ALA A 40 23.46 -23.99 23.65
N ILE A 41 24.60 -24.49 23.22
CA ILE A 41 24.98 -24.55 21.82
C ILE A 41 24.21 -25.70 21.17
N THR A 42 23.36 -25.36 20.21
CA THR A 42 22.48 -26.33 19.51
C THR A 42 23.10 -26.82 18.21
N SER A 43 23.92 -26.02 17.54
CA SER A 43 24.71 -26.45 16.39
C SER A 43 26.03 -25.68 16.30
N ILE A 44 27.03 -26.31 15.67
CA ILE A 44 28.33 -25.72 15.38
C ILE A 44 28.70 -26.09 13.94
N ASP A 45 29.01 -25.09 13.12
CA ASP A 45 29.45 -25.31 11.76
C ASP A 45 30.83 -25.99 11.72
N ASP A 46 31.08 -26.84 10.75
CA ASP A 46 32.37 -27.53 10.58
C ASP A 46 33.55 -26.57 10.42
N THR A 47 33.28 -25.38 9.89
CA THR A 47 34.27 -24.31 9.69
C THR A 47 34.41 -23.37 10.89
N SER A 48 33.64 -23.56 11.97
CA SER A 48 33.71 -22.68 13.14
C SER A 48 35.07 -22.72 13.81
N PRO A 49 35.70 -21.56 14.12
CA PRO A 49 36.96 -21.53 14.86
C PRO A 49 36.82 -22.18 16.24
N LEU A 50 35.70 -21.97 16.92
CA LEU A 50 35.44 -22.53 18.24
C LEU A 50 35.37 -24.06 18.25
N ARG A 51 35.03 -24.70 17.13
CA ARG A 51 35.09 -26.15 16.99
C ARG A 51 36.54 -26.67 17.03
N HIS A 52 37.47 -25.93 16.41
CA HIS A 52 38.89 -26.26 16.46
C HIS A 52 39.46 -26.14 17.88
N ASP A 53 38.91 -25.22 18.67
CA ASP A 53 39.27 -25.03 20.10
C ASP A 53 38.56 -26.02 21.02
N GLY A 54 37.86 -27.00 20.44
CA GLY A 54 37.26 -28.10 21.18
C GLY A 54 35.86 -27.83 21.72
N VAL A 55 35.20 -26.72 21.39
CA VAL A 55 33.82 -26.42 21.76
C VAL A 55 32.87 -27.42 21.04
N ARG A 56 31.85 -27.91 21.73
CA ARG A 56 30.93 -28.95 21.21
C ARG A 56 29.46 -28.51 21.37
N VAL A 57 28.62 -29.16 20.60
CA VAL A 57 27.16 -29.09 20.78
C VAL A 57 26.81 -29.61 22.19
N GLY A 58 25.97 -28.87 22.89
CA GLY A 58 25.61 -29.15 24.29
C GLY A 58 26.40 -28.35 25.32
N ASP A 59 27.53 -27.75 24.97
CA ASP A 59 28.22 -26.78 25.83
C ASP A 59 27.34 -25.54 26.04
N ILE A 60 27.54 -24.82 27.15
CA ILE A 60 26.72 -23.68 27.53
C ILE A 60 27.54 -22.38 27.40
N ILE A 61 27.08 -21.44 26.61
CA ILE A 61 27.65 -20.08 26.61
C ILE A 61 27.12 -19.33 27.83
N ARG A 62 28.04 -18.81 28.63
CA ARG A 62 27.78 -18.08 29.88
C ARG A 62 27.78 -16.56 29.60
N PHE A 63 26.73 -16.06 28.93
CA PHE A 63 26.60 -14.62 28.70
C PHE A 63 26.56 -13.83 30.01
N ASP A 64 26.03 -14.41 31.11
CA ASP A 64 26.01 -13.80 32.43
C ASP A 64 27.42 -13.47 32.98
N ARG A 65 28.44 -14.18 32.54
CA ARG A 65 29.83 -13.94 32.89
C ARG A 65 30.59 -13.03 31.93
N MET A 66 29.92 -12.56 30.88
CA MET A 66 30.52 -11.68 29.87
C MET A 66 30.06 -10.24 30.05
N PRO A 67 30.93 -9.23 29.83
CA PRO A 67 30.55 -7.83 29.74
C PRO A 67 29.52 -7.65 28.63
N ILE A 68 28.59 -6.67 28.78
CA ILE A 68 27.52 -6.41 27.79
C ILE A 68 28.11 -6.19 26.39
N ALA A 69 29.21 -5.47 26.25
CA ALA A 69 29.86 -5.26 24.95
C ALA A 69 30.26 -6.59 24.28
N GLN A 70 30.78 -7.55 25.04
CA GLN A 70 31.12 -8.88 24.49
C GLN A 70 29.91 -9.70 24.16
N ARG A 71 28.81 -9.59 24.94
CA ARG A 71 27.52 -10.25 24.59
C ARG A 71 27.03 -9.79 23.22
N VAL A 72 27.04 -8.45 23.03
CA VAL A 72 26.63 -7.83 21.75
C VAL A 72 27.56 -8.26 20.61
N ASN A 73 28.88 -8.32 20.84
CA ASN A 73 29.82 -8.80 19.81
C ASN A 73 29.58 -10.25 19.38
N VAL A 74 29.02 -11.09 20.25
CA VAL A 74 28.67 -12.49 19.93
C VAL A 74 27.33 -12.60 19.23
N THR A 75 26.33 -11.86 19.70
CA THR A 75 24.95 -11.92 19.17
C THR A 75 24.78 -11.15 17.87
N GLU A 76 25.45 -10.00 17.76
CA GLU A 76 25.47 -9.12 16.60
C GLU A 76 26.85 -9.16 15.95
N ALA A 77 27.29 -10.35 15.58
CA ALA A 77 28.63 -10.55 15.06
C ALA A 77 28.88 -9.75 13.78
N VAL A 78 29.99 -9.03 13.76
CA VAL A 78 30.46 -8.27 12.60
C VAL A 78 31.78 -8.86 12.14
N ALA A 79 31.93 -9.11 10.84
CA ALA A 79 33.13 -9.72 10.27
C ALA A 79 34.40 -8.94 10.64
N GLY A 80 35.40 -9.63 11.13
CA GLY A 80 36.65 -9.03 11.57
C GLY A 80 36.66 -8.50 13.00
N VAL A 81 35.52 -8.50 13.72
CA VAL A 81 35.43 -8.09 15.12
C VAL A 81 35.67 -9.28 16.03
N ALA A 82 36.57 -9.11 17.02
CA ALA A 82 36.85 -10.13 17.98
C ALA A 82 35.83 -10.12 19.13
N ALA A 83 35.47 -11.31 19.61
CA ALA A 83 34.66 -11.50 20.80
C ALA A 83 35.31 -12.52 21.74
N THR A 84 35.22 -12.25 23.05
CA THR A 84 35.63 -13.20 24.09
C THR A 84 34.38 -13.93 24.57
N ILE A 85 34.34 -15.24 24.34
CA ILE A 85 33.17 -16.12 24.58
C ILE A 85 33.50 -16.99 25.79
N ALA A 86 32.66 -16.94 26.83
CA ALA A 86 32.76 -17.80 28.00
C ALA A 86 31.91 -19.06 27.80
N VAL A 87 32.53 -20.23 27.75
CA VAL A 87 31.87 -21.52 27.53
C VAL A 87 32.03 -22.39 28.75
N GLU A 88 30.94 -22.96 29.27
CA GLU A 88 30.92 -23.90 30.36
C GLU A 88 30.74 -25.32 29.83
N ARG A 89 31.60 -26.20 30.34
CA ARG A 89 31.54 -27.65 30.13
C ARG A 89 31.85 -28.38 31.44
N ASN A 90 31.02 -29.31 31.83
CA ASN A 90 31.20 -30.16 33.04
C ASN A 90 31.49 -29.32 34.29
N GLY A 91 30.89 -28.15 34.45
CA GLY A 91 31.12 -27.23 35.59
C GLY A 91 32.36 -26.37 35.51
N GLY A 92 33.24 -26.57 34.54
CA GLY A 92 34.39 -25.68 34.25
C GLY A 92 34.05 -24.63 33.20
N VAL A 93 34.46 -23.38 33.42
CA VAL A 93 34.28 -22.29 32.45
C VAL A 93 35.62 -21.94 31.82
N ALA A 94 35.67 -22.06 30.49
CA ALA A 94 36.80 -21.60 29.67
C ALA A 94 36.41 -20.36 28.86
N THR A 95 37.36 -19.51 28.55
CA THR A 95 37.15 -18.32 27.70
C THR A 95 37.94 -18.47 26.41
N PHE A 96 37.28 -18.24 25.31
CA PHE A 96 37.84 -18.27 23.96
C PHE A 96 37.74 -16.87 23.35
N THR A 97 38.80 -16.40 22.72
CA THR A 97 38.78 -15.09 22.00
C THR A 97 38.95 -15.37 20.53
N GLU A 98 37.85 -15.20 19.78
CA GLU A 98 37.77 -15.49 18.38
C GLU A 98 37.33 -14.30 17.57
N VAL A 99 37.70 -14.27 16.28
CA VAL A 99 37.31 -13.24 15.33
C VAL A 99 36.17 -13.75 14.49
N ALA A 100 35.10 -12.99 14.40
CA ALA A 100 33.95 -13.33 13.59
C ALA A 100 34.33 -13.39 12.10
N ARG A 101 33.92 -14.46 11.43
CA ARG A 101 34.14 -14.65 9.98
C ARG A 101 32.99 -14.00 9.22
N PRO A 102 33.20 -13.63 7.93
CA PRO A 102 32.09 -13.18 7.09
C PRO A 102 30.99 -14.24 7.03
N ALA A 103 29.75 -13.83 7.27
CA ALA A 103 28.59 -14.71 7.11
C ALA A 103 28.44 -15.13 5.65
N PRO A 104 27.87 -16.32 5.35
CA PRO A 104 27.53 -16.72 3.99
C PRO A 104 26.64 -15.65 3.34
N ALA A 105 26.98 -15.26 2.11
CA ALA A 105 26.20 -14.24 1.40
C ALA A 105 24.70 -14.63 1.35
N PRO A 106 23.80 -13.72 1.75
CA PRO A 106 22.37 -13.99 1.69
C PRO A 106 21.93 -14.31 0.27
N ARG A 107 20.91 -15.16 0.13
CA ARG A 107 20.42 -15.57 -1.20
C ARG A 107 19.64 -14.40 -1.81
N PRO A 108 20.12 -13.73 -2.89
CA PRO A 108 19.47 -12.56 -3.49
C PRO A 108 18.03 -12.82 -3.90
N ALA A 109 17.70 -14.07 -4.25
CA ALA A 109 16.34 -14.52 -4.56
C ALA A 109 15.31 -14.25 -3.47
N ARG A 110 15.71 -14.24 -2.20
CA ARG A 110 14.83 -13.99 -1.06
C ARG A 110 14.65 -12.50 -0.81
N GLU A 111 15.67 -11.70 -1.00
CA GLU A 111 15.69 -10.30 -0.60
C GLU A 111 15.11 -9.34 -1.64
N VAL A 112 15.32 -9.62 -2.95
CA VAL A 112 14.81 -8.78 -4.04
C VAL A 112 13.32 -8.45 -3.91
N PRO A 113 12.40 -9.42 -3.70
CA PRO A 113 10.99 -9.11 -3.58
C PRO A 113 10.63 -8.28 -2.35
N VAL A 114 11.34 -8.51 -1.24
CA VAL A 114 11.16 -7.73 0.00
C VAL A 114 11.49 -6.26 -0.27
N TRP A 115 12.57 -5.97 -1.00
CA TRP A 115 12.94 -4.61 -1.37
C TRP A 115 11.96 -3.95 -2.33
N ILE A 116 11.46 -4.69 -3.33
CA ILE A 116 10.42 -4.20 -4.23
C ILE A 116 9.19 -3.76 -3.43
N LEU A 117 8.74 -4.60 -2.51
CA LEU A 117 7.60 -4.32 -1.64
C LEU A 117 7.85 -3.13 -0.73
N THR A 118 9.05 -3.04 -0.15
CA THR A 118 9.46 -1.94 0.72
C THR A 118 9.39 -0.60 -0.02
N LEU A 119 9.86 -0.53 -1.25
CA LEU A 119 9.79 0.67 -2.09
C LEU A 119 8.34 1.03 -2.46
N ILE A 120 7.50 0.03 -2.77
CA ILE A 120 6.07 0.25 -3.01
C ILE A 120 5.39 0.81 -1.76
N TYR A 121 5.68 0.27 -0.58
CA TYR A 121 5.14 0.78 0.68
C TYR A 121 5.64 2.18 1.02
N ALA A 122 6.90 2.49 0.74
CA ALA A 122 7.43 3.84 0.89
C ALA A 122 6.68 4.84 0.01
N ALA A 123 6.45 4.51 -1.27
CA ALA A 123 5.65 5.32 -2.18
C ALA A 123 4.20 5.48 -1.70
N MET A 124 3.58 4.40 -1.20
CA MET A 124 2.24 4.43 -0.60
C MET A 124 2.18 5.34 0.64
N THR A 125 3.18 5.29 1.50
CA THR A 125 3.26 6.17 2.69
C THR A 125 3.27 7.64 2.29
N VAL A 126 4.06 7.98 1.27
CA VAL A 126 4.11 9.34 0.71
C VAL A 126 2.74 9.73 0.12
N LEU A 127 2.14 8.87 -0.69
CA LEU A 127 0.84 9.12 -1.31
C LEU A 127 -0.24 9.40 -0.26
N ILE A 128 -0.35 8.54 0.76
CA ILE A 128 -1.31 8.70 1.85
C ILE A 128 -1.04 10.00 2.63
N ALA A 129 0.22 10.34 2.89
CA ALA A 129 0.60 11.54 3.63
C ALA A 129 0.26 12.85 2.90
N TRP A 130 0.24 12.86 1.57
CA TRP A 130 -0.06 14.07 0.79
C TRP A 130 -1.51 14.19 0.38
N ARG A 131 -2.17 13.08 0.08
CA ARG A 131 -3.48 13.06 -0.58
C ARG A 131 -4.64 12.67 0.33
N ALA A 132 -4.43 11.84 1.36
CA ALA A 132 -5.52 11.42 2.21
C ALA A 132 -6.01 12.56 3.12
N PRO A 133 -7.34 12.71 3.31
CA PRO A 133 -7.90 13.67 4.24
C PRO A 133 -7.42 13.39 5.66
N ARG A 134 -7.30 14.44 6.47
CA ARG A 134 -6.86 14.31 7.87
C ARG A 134 -7.90 13.52 8.67
N GLY A 135 -7.46 12.48 9.37
CA GLY A 135 -8.35 11.63 10.18
C GLY A 135 -7.61 10.46 10.84
N ARG A 136 -8.26 9.81 11.80
CA ARG A 136 -7.70 8.66 12.54
C ARG A 136 -7.34 7.50 11.61
N LEU A 137 -8.22 7.15 10.68
CA LEU A 137 -8.02 6.05 9.74
C LEU A 137 -6.77 6.26 8.86
N ARG A 138 -6.57 7.50 8.35
CA ARG A 138 -5.34 7.87 7.61
C ARG A 138 -4.08 7.63 8.45
N THR A 139 -4.10 8.12 9.70
CA THR A 139 -2.94 7.99 10.59
C THR A 139 -2.60 6.52 10.82
N VAL A 140 -3.61 5.70 11.09
CA VAL A 140 -3.43 4.26 11.35
C VAL A 140 -2.89 3.54 10.12
N ILE A 141 -3.49 3.72 8.94
CA ILE A 141 -3.02 3.07 7.71
C ILE A 141 -1.59 3.53 7.36
N MET A 142 -1.29 4.82 7.53
CA MET A 142 0.04 5.34 7.28
C MET A 142 1.07 4.74 8.24
N LEU A 143 0.73 4.54 9.52
CA LEU A 143 1.61 3.86 10.47
C LEU A 143 1.81 2.40 10.09
N VAL A 144 0.76 1.68 9.71
CA VAL A 144 0.86 0.28 9.25
C VAL A 144 1.86 0.15 8.09
N VAL A 145 1.78 1.02 7.10
CA VAL A 145 2.64 0.93 5.91
C VAL A 145 4.05 1.42 6.20
N ALA A 146 4.19 2.56 6.90
CA ALA A 146 5.50 3.16 7.18
C ALA A 146 6.38 2.33 8.10
N THR A 147 5.79 1.65 9.08
CA THR A 147 6.55 0.83 10.04
C THR A 147 7.11 -0.44 9.39
N LEU A 148 6.43 -1.01 8.41
CA LEU A 148 7.00 -2.10 7.59
C LEU A 148 8.25 -1.62 6.83
N VAL A 149 8.20 -0.41 6.26
CA VAL A 149 9.35 0.19 5.58
C VAL A 149 10.52 0.40 6.54
N ILE A 150 10.26 0.92 7.73
CA ILE A 150 11.29 1.16 8.73
C ILE A 150 11.92 -0.16 9.21
N ALA A 151 11.11 -1.19 9.45
CA ALA A 151 11.61 -2.50 9.84
C ALA A 151 12.53 -3.10 8.77
N SER A 152 12.08 -3.13 7.50
CA SER A 152 12.88 -3.64 6.38
C SER A 152 14.18 -2.87 6.18
N ALA A 153 14.12 -1.53 6.25
CA ALA A 153 15.31 -0.70 6.14
C ALA A 153 16.30 -0.96 7.28
N ALA A 154 15.81 -1.08 8.53
CA ALA A 154 16.66 -1.33 9.68
C ALA A 154 17.41 -2.66 9.57
N TYR A 155 16.76 -3.74 9.14
CA TYR A 155 17.43 -5.02 8.92
C TYR A 155 18.50 -4.94 7.83
N SER A 156 18.26 -4.22 6.76
CA SER A 156 19.24 -4.09 5.68
C SER A 156 20.41 -3.17 5.99
N TYR A 157 20.19 -2.15 6.84
CA TYR A 157 21.31 -1.35 7.38
C TYR A 157 22.22 -2.19 8.26
N GLN A 158 21.65 -3.14 9.02
CA GLN A 158 22.39 -4.02 9.91
C GLN A 158 23.51 -4.77 9.19
N ASP A 159 23.23 -5.28 8.00
CA ASP A 159 24.19 -6.03 7.16
C ASP A 159 25.38 -5.19 6.67
N SER A 160 25.27 -3.87 6.71
CA SER A 160 26.25 -2.92 6.18
C SER A 160 26.99 -2.13 7.27
N ILE A 161 26.79 -2.48 8.55
CA ILE A 161 27.38 -1.75 9.68
C ILE A 161 28.52 -2.53 10.31
N TYR A 162 29.66 -1.87 10.48
CA TYR A 162 30.87 -2.42 11.09
C TYR A 162 30.94 -2.32 12.62
N SER A 163 29.85 -1.99 13.27
CA SER A 163 29.78 -1.86 14.73
C SER A 163 28.67 -2.75 15.31
N PRO A 164 29.00 -3.76 16.14
CA PRO A 164 27.99 -4.62 16.77
C PRO A 164 26.95 -3.85 17.59
N LEU A 165 27.37 -2.78 18.28
CA LEU A 165 26.44 -1.95 19.05
C LEU A 165 25.45 -1.19 18.16
N ALA A 166 25.91 -0.68 17.02
CA ALA A 166 25.02 -0.03 16.06
C ALA A 166 24.08 -1.03 15.38
N SER A 167 24.54 -2.26 15.10
CA SER A 167 23.70 -3.38 14.65
C SER A 167 22.61 -3.71 15.67
N ALA A 168 22.97 -3.84 16.95
CA ALA A 168 22.00 -4.05 18.02
C ALA A 168 20.96 -2.91 18.13
N ALA A 169 21.36 -1.66 17.96
CA ALA A 169 20.45 -0.51 17.96
C ALA A 169 19.45 -0.56 16.77
N LEU A 170 19.91 -0.99 15.59
CA LEU A 170 19.02 -1.20 14.44
C LEU A 170 18.07 -2.37 14.66
N HIS A 171 18.53 -3.46 15.26
CA HIS A 171 17.68 -4.58 15.61
C HIS A 171 16.53 -4.15 16.56
N VAL A 172 16.85 -3.38 17.60
CA VAL A 172 15.84 -2.80 18.50
C VAL A 172 14.89 -1.85 17.73
N THR A 173 15.42 -1.07 16.79
CA THR A 173 14.61 -0.18 15.96
C THR A 173 13.63 -0.97 15.08
N ALA A 174 14.08 -2.06 14.47
CA ALA A 174 13.22 -2.96 13.69
C ALA A 174 12.12 -3.58 14.57
N ALA A 175 12.48 -4.06 15.76
CA ALA A 175 11.52 -4.63 16.71
C ALA A 175 10.47 -3.61 17.17
N LEU A 176 10.85 -2.36 17.46
CA LEU A 176 9.92 -1.28 17.77
C LEU A 176 9.02 -0.90 16.58
N ALA A 177 9.54 -0.97 15.37
CA ALA A 177 8.72 -0.75 14.17
C ALA A 177 7.68 -1.86 14.00
N ILE A 178 8.04 -3.13 14.24
CA ILE A 178 7.11 -4.27 14.24
C ILE A 178 6.05 -4.12 15.33
N LEU A 179 6.41 -3.68 16.54
CA LEU A 179 5.45 -3.36 17.60
C LEU A 179 4.43 -2.31 17.11
N THR A 180 4.92 -1.21 16.55
CA THR A 180 4.06 -0.14 16.07
C THR A 180 3.16 -0.61 14.92
N PHE A 181 3.68 -1.44 14.02
CA PHE A 181 2.92 -2.08 12.96
C PHE A 181 1.77 -2.93 13.53
N THR A 182 2.07 -3.85 14.45
CA THR A 182 1.10 -4.78 15.01
C THR A 182 -0.03 -4.05 15.75
N VAL A 183 0.31 -3.09 16.60
CA VAL A 183 -0.67 -2.25 17.32
C VAL A 183 -1.50 -1.41 16.36
N SER A 184 -0.89 -0.86 15.32
CA SER A 184 -1.60 -0.06 14.32
C SER A 184 -2.53 -0.91 13.45
N ALA A 185 -2.11 -2.10 13.04
CA ALA A 185 -2.93 -3.05 12.29
C ALA A 185 -4.14 -3.52 13.10
N PHE A 186 -3.96 -3.82 14.39
CA PHE A 186 -5.08 -4.12 15.28
C PHE A 186 -6.02 -2.92 15.44
N THR A 187 -5.47 -1.73 15.61
CA THR A 187 -6.27 -0.50 15.69
C THR A 187 -7.10 -0.29 14.43
N PHE A 188 -6.55 -0.64 13.25
CA PHE A 188 -7.31 -0.61 12.00
C PHE A 188 -8.51 -1.55 12.04
N ILE A 189 -8.35 -2.81 12.47
CA ILE A 189 -9.43 -3.79 12.62
C ILE A 189 -10.55 -3.27 13.53
N VAL A 190 -10.16 -2.53 14.56
CA VAL A 190 -11.08 -1.96 15.56
C VAL A 190 -11.87 -0.75 15.01
N ILE A 191 -11.24 0.06 14.16
CA ILE A 191 -11.84 1.29 13.62
C ILE A 191 -12.67 1.01 12.36
N PHE A 192 -12.27 0.02 11.58
CA PHE A 192 -12.87 -0.29 10.28
C PHE A 192 -13.46 -1.70 10.22
N PRO A 193 -14.74 -1.87 9.80
CA PRO A 193 -15.75 -0.87 9.44
C PRO A 193 -16.34 -0.17 10.67
N PRO A 194 -16.95 1.03 10.53
CA PRO A 194 -17.41 1.86 11.64
C PRO A 194 -18.71 1.36 12.27
N ARG A 195 -18.78 0.11 12.67
CA ARG A 195 -19.91 -0.51 13.37
C ARG A 195 -19.44 -1.15 14.67
N SER A 196 -20.28 -1.10 15.69
CA SER A 196 -20.00 -1.71 17.00
C SER A 196 -21.00 -2.82 17.27
N THR A 197 -20.57 -4.06 17.11
CA THR A 197 -21.28 -5.26 17.61
C THR A 197 -20.81 -5.60 19.02
N VAL A 198 -21.55 -6.48 19.72
CA VAL A 198 -21.13 -6.99 21.03
C VAL A 198 -19.80 -7.71 20.91
N THR A 199 -19.64 -8.56 19.88
CA THR A 199 -18.41 -9.30 19.60
C THR A 199 -17.22 -8.35 19.37
N LEU A 200 -17.38 -7.29 18.59
CA LEU A 200 -16.32 -6.30 18.38
C LEU A 200 -15.94 -5.55 19.67
N ARG A 201 -16.88 -5.34 20.58
CA ARG A 201 -16.56 -4.77 21.91
C ARG A 201 -15.67 -5.71 22.72
N TRP A 202 -15.96 -7.01 22.72
CA TRP A 202 -15.13 -8.02 23.35
C TRP A 202 -13.75 -8.14 22.69
N VAL A 203 -13.68 -8.18 21.36
CA VAL A 203 -12.42 -8.15 20.61
C VAL A 203 -11.57 -6.93 20.97
N ARG A 204 -12.18 -5.76 21.15
CA ARG A 204 -11.49 -4.55 21.62
C ARG A 204 -10.98 -4.68 23.05
N ALA A 205 -11.84 -5.15 23.97
CA ALA A 205 -11.52 -5.22 25.39
C ALA A 205 -10.43 -6.25 25.72
N VAL A 206 -10.42 -7.38 25.02
CA VAL A 206 -9.49 -8.49 25.25
C VAL A 206 -8.34 -8.48 24.23
N GLY A 207 -8.66 -8.29 22.94
CA GLY A 207 -7.69 -8.39 21.86
C GLY A 207 -6.66 -7.28 21.86
N PHE A 208 -7.03 -6.04 22.22
CA PHE A 208 -6.07 -4.94 22.26
C PHE A 208 -4.99 -5.14 23.33
N PRO A 209 -5.31 -5.34 24.61
CA PRO A 209 -4.27 -5.58 25.62
C PRO A 209 -3.48 -6.86 25.35
N LEU A 210 -4.10 -7.92 24.84
CA LEU A 210 -3.39 -9.15 24.46
C LEU A 210 -2.40 -8.89 23.31
N THR A 211 -2.80 -8.16 22.27
CA THR A 211 -1.91 -7.79 21.16
C THR A 211 -0.73 -6.95 21.65
N VAL A 212 -1.00 -5.95 22.49
CA VAL A 212 0.06 -5.11 23.07
C VAL A 212 1.01 -5.96 23.91
N ALA A 213 0.47 -6.81 24.81
CA ALA A 213 1.29 -7.68 25.65
C ALA A 213 2.13 -8.66 24.84
N ALA A 214 1.54 -9.35 23.85
CA ALA A 214 2.24 -10.26 22.97
C ALA A 214 3.38 -9.57 22.23
N THR A 215 3.10 -8.39 21.67
CA THR A 215 4.09 -7.66 20.86
C THR A 215 5.19 -7.05 21.73
N VAL A 216 4.85 -6.54 22.91
CA VAL A 216 5.86 -6.07 23.88
C VAL A 216 6.78 -7.20 24.31
N LEU A 217 6.22 -8.38 24.60
CA LEU A 217 7.03 -9.56 24.94
C LEU A 217 7.94 -9.98 23.80
N LEU A 218 7.45 -9.99 22.55
CA LEU A 218 8.28 -10.31 21.38
C LEU A 218 9.36 -9.24 21.15
N VAL A 219 9.02 -7.94 21.20
CA VAL A 219 10.01 -6.85 21.08
C VAL A 219 11.09 -6.97 22.16
N PHE A 220 10.68 -7.32 23.38
CA PHE A 220 11.60 -7.52 24.47
C PHE A 220 12.48 -8.77 24.26
N ALA A 221 11.91 -9.88 23.79
CA ALA A 221 12.65 -11.09 23.50
C ALA A 221 13.60 -10.92 22.30
N ASP A 222 13.07 -10.44 21.16
CA ASP A 222 13.83 -10.34 19.90
C ASP A 222 14.70 -9.07 19.84
N GLY A 223 14.22 -7.93 20.33
CA GLY A 223 14.94 -6.68 20.23
C GLY A 223 16.00 -6.50 21.31
N ILE A 224 15.60 -6.65 22.56
CA ILE A 224 16.48 -6.32 23.70
C ILE A 224 17.21 -7.55 24.20
N ASN A 225 16.47 -8.61 24.54
CA ASN A 225 17.08 -9.78 25.15
C ASN A 225 17.94 -10.58 24.17
N TYR A 226 17.57 -10.62 22.88
CA TYR A 226 18.39 -11.25 21.84
C TYR A 226 19.75 -10.55 21.72
N ALA A 227 19.77 -9.24 21.53
CA ALA A 227 21.00 -8.48 21.33
C ALA A 227 21.87 -8.40 22.60
N PHE A 228 21.26 -8.17 23.77
CA PHE A 228 22.01 -7.86 25.00
C PHE A 228 22.08 -9.04 26.00
N ARG A 229 21.28 -10.09 25.81
CA ARG A 229 21.25 -11.28 26.71
C ARG A 229 21.12 -10.88 28.19
N LEU A 230 20.08 -10.10 28.51
CA LEU A 230 19.90 -9.54 29.87
C LEU A 230 19.24 -10.52 30.84
N PHE A 231 18.37 -11.41 30.37
CA PHE A 231 17.53 -12.26 31.21
C PHE A 231 17.91 -13.75 31.10
N PRO A 232 17.86 -14.48 32.21
CA PRO A 232 18.28 -15.89 32.27
C PRO A 232 17.27 -16.85 31.63
N PHE A 233 16.06 -16.41 31.35
CA PHE A 233 14.99 -17.23 30.80
C PHE A 233 14.65 -16.82 29.35
N ASP A 234 14.14 -17.80 28.62
CA ASP A 234 13.68 -17.60 27.25
C ASP A 234 12.25 -17.05 27.26
N VAL A 235 12.14 -15.73 27.04
CA VAL A 235 10.86 -15.03 26.96
C VAL A 235 10.15 -15.31 25.63
N THR A 236 10.91 -15.76 24.62
CA THR A 236 10.41 -15.93 23.24
C THR A 236 9.24 -16.90 23.18
N ARG A 237 9.35 -18.06 23.84
CA ARG A 237 8.27 -19.07 23.84
C ARG A 237 6.95 -18.52 24.39
N PHE A 238 7.00 -17.81 25.51
CA PHE A 238 5.81 -17.20 26.09
C PHE A 238 5.22 -16.12 25.17
N GLY A 239 6.07 -15.28 24.58
CA GLY A 239 5.68 -14.29 23.58
C GLY A 239 4.99 -14.92 22.36
N LEU A 240 5.51 -16.05 21.86
CA LEU A 240 4.92 -16.77 20.73
C LEU A 240 3.52 -17.34 21.07
N TYR A 241 3.30 -17.88 22.26
CA TYR A 241 1.95 -18.31 22.69
C TYR A 241 0.97 -17.13 22.72
N CYS A 242 1.39 -16.00 23.30
CA CYS A 242 0.57 -14.80 23.31
C CYS A 242 0.27 -14.28 21.89
N THR A 243 1.22 -14.42 20.97
CA THR A 243 1.06 -14.04 19.57
C THR A 243 0.02 -14.90 18.86
N VAL A 244 0.06 -16.21 19.03
CA VAL A 244 -0.97 -17.12 18.48
C VAL A 244 -2.36 -16.73 18.96
N LEU A 245 -2.51 -16.49 20.27
CA LEU A 245 -3.79 -16.05 20.85
C LEU A 245 -4.23 -14.69 20.32
N ALA A 246 -3.32 -13.72 20.23
CA ALA A 246 -3.62 -12.38 19.70
C ALA A 246 -4.13 -12.45 18.25
N PHE A 247 -3.44 -13.18 17.38
CA PHE A 247 -3.86 -13.30 15.98
C PHE A 247 -5.15 -14.13 15.81
N ALA A 248 -5.41 -15.11 16.68
CA ALA A 248 -6.70 -15.79 16.71
C ALA A 248 -7.85 -14.81 17.03
N VAL A 249 -7.66 -13.92 18.00
CA VAL A 249 -8.63 -12.84 18.30
C VAL A 249 -8.75 -11.85 17.13
N TRP A 250 -7.66 -11.55 16.41
CA TRP A 250 -7.72 -10.74 15.19
C TRP A 250 -8.63 -11.36 14.14
N ILE A 251 -8.48 -12.66 13.87
CA ILE A 251 -9.31 -13.37 12.88
C ILE A 251 -10.79 -13.22 13.24
N VAL A 252 -11.16 -13.42 14.51
CA VAL A 252 -12.54 -13.23 14.97
C VAL A 252 -13.01 -11.79 14.72
N GLY A 253 -12.19 -10.80 15.04
CA GLY A 253 -12.51 -9.38 14.82
C GLY A 253 -12.68 -9.01 13.35
N ILE A 254 -11.82 -9.55 12.47
CA ILE A 254 -11.86 -9.33 11.02
C ILE A 254 -13.11 -9.97 10.41
N VAL A 255 -13.40 -11.22 10.77
CA VAL A 255 -14.56 -11.96 10.28
C VAL A 255 -15.83 -11.23 10.67
N GLU A 256 -16.00 -10.92 11.96
CA GLU A 256 -17.16 -10.18 12.46
C GLU A 256 -17.29 -8.80 11.80
N GLY A 257 -16.20 -8.04 11.71
CA GLY A 257 -16.17 -6.74 11.05
C GLY A 257 -16.59 -6.81 9.58
N THR A 258 -16.18 -7.87 8.88
CA THR A 258 -16.52 -8.09 7.46
C THR A 258 -17.99 -8.44 7.28
N PHE A 259 -18.54 -9.34 8.10
CA PHE A 259 -19.95 -9.76 8.01
C PHE A 259 -20.92 -8.69 8.52
N SER A 260 -20.55 -7.90 9.52
CA SER A 260 -21.35 -6.81 10.04
C SER A 260 -21.28 -5.52 9.20
N ALA A 261 -20.38 -5.48 8.18
CA ALA A 261 -20.22 -4.33 7.31
C ALA A 261 -21.51 -4.04 6.51
N GLY A 262 -21.90 -2.75 6.46
CA GLY A 262 -22.99 -2.31 5.59
C GLY A 262 -22.69 -2.54 4.13
N ARG A 263 -23.72 -2.57 3.27
CA ARG A 263 -23.58 -2.86 1.82
C ARG A 263 -22.49 -2.03 1.14
N SER A 264 -22.34 -0.75 1.46
CA SER A 264 -21.32 0.15 0.90
C SER A 264 -19.89 -0.18 1.33
N TYR A 265 -19.69 -0.80 2.50
CA TYR A 265 -18.38 -1.15 3.05
C TYR A 265 -18.04 -2.64 2.92
N ARG A 266 -18.97 -3.48 2.43
CA ARG A 266 -18.78 -4.93 2.42
C ARG A 266 -17.61 -5.36 1.53
N THR A 267 -17.51 -4.85 0.31
CA THR A 267 -16.41 -5.19 -0.61
C THR A 267 -15.05 -4.68 -0.10
N PRO A 268 -14.90 -3.40 0.33
CA PRO A 268 -13.65 -2.94 0.94
C PRO A 268 -13.27 -3.73 2.19
N ALA A 269 -14.24 -4.08 3.03
CA ALA A 269 -14.00 -4.87 4.25
C ALA A 269 -13.56 -6.31 3.93
N LEU A 270 -14.16 -6.94 2.91
CA LEU A 270 -13.75 -8.26 2.43
C LEU A 270 -12.30 -8.26 1.93
N VAL A 271 -11.93 -7.28 1.10
CA VAL A 271 -10.57 -7.21 0.55
C VAL A 271 -9.54 -6.90 1.64
N ALA A 272 -9.76 -5.87 2.45
CA ALA A 272 -8.86 -5.55 3.56
C ALA A 272 -8.83 -6.67 4.61
N GLY A 273 -9.99 -7.26 4.93
CA GLY A 273 -10.12 -8.35 5.88
C GLY A 273 -9.40 -9.61 5.42
N SER A 274 -9.55 -10.03 4.16
CA SER A 274 -8.86 -11.21 3.63
C SER A 274 -7.34 -11.08 3.72
N THR A 275 -6.78 -9.91 3.42
CA THR A 275 -5.34 -9.68 3.53
C THR A 275 -4.83 -9.71 4.97
N LEU A 276 -5.61 -9.19 5.91
CA LEU A 276 -5.27 -9.25 7.34
C LEU A 276 -5.43 -10.66 7.91
N ILE A 277 -6.38 -11.47 7.41
CA ILE A 277 -6.51 -12.88 7.76
C ILE A 277 -5.27 -13.65 7.28
N VAL A 278 -4.82 -13.43 6.04
CA VAL A 278 -3.59 -14.04 5.53
C VAL A 278 -2.42 -13.69 6.43
N LEU A 279 -2.26 -12.41 6.79
CA LEU A 279 -1.22 -11.96 7.71
C LEU A 279 -1.30 -12.68 9.07
N ALA A 280 -2.50 -12.78 9.65
CA ALA A 280 -2.71 -13.44 10.93
C ALA A 280 -2.38 -14.95 10.87
N VAL A 281 -2.86 -15.65 9.84
CA VAL A 281 -2.60 -17.09 9.63
C VAL A 281 -1.11 -17.35 9.44
N VAL A 282 -0.41 -16.54 8.67
CA VAL A 282 1.03 -16.66 8.44
C VAL A 282 1.81 -16.48 9.74
N ASN A 283 1.45 -15.48 10.56
CA ASN A 283 2.12 -15.26 11.85
C ASN A 283 1.81 -16.36 12.86
N ILE A 284 0.59 -16.92 12.87
CA ILE A 284 0.25 -18.11 13.67
C ILE A 284 1.11 -19.30 13.22
N ALA A 285 1.16 -19.57 11.92
CA ALA A 285 1.93 -20.67 11.37
C ALA A 285 3.43 -20.53 11.71
N TRP A 286 4.01 -19.35 11.54
CA TRP A 286 5.39 -19.07 11.91
C TRP A 286 5.64 -19.26 13.41
N SER A 287 4.73 -18.77 14.26
CA SER A 287 4.84 -18.94 15.72
C SER A 287 4.78 -20.43 16.12
N LEU A 288 3.90 -21.21 15.50
CA LEU A 288 3.77 -22.64 15.77
C LEU A 288 5.00 -23.43 15.30
N THR A 289 5.55 -23.12 14.12
CA THR A 289 6.78 -23.78 13.65
C THR A 289 7.95 -23.50 14.57
N THR A 290 8.10 -22.28 15.04
CA THR A 290 9.15 -21.90 15.98
C THR A 290 8.96 -22.57 17.36
N LEU A 291 7.71 -22.63 17.86
CA LEU A 291 7.38 -23.28 19.15
C LEU A 291 7.67 -24.77 19.17
N PHE A 292 7.33 -25.47 18.08
CA PHE A 292 7.47 -26.93 17.98
C PHE A 292 8.80 -27.35 17.33
N GLY A 293 9.65 -26.40 16.91
CA GLY A 293 10.93 -26.69 16.27
C GLY A 293 10.78 -27.43 14.93
N TRP A 294 9.68 -27.18 14.23
CA TRP A 294 9.44 -27.77 12.90
C TRP A 294 10.34 -27.07 11.88
N ASN A 295 11.36 -27.81 11.44
CA ASN A 295 12.26 -27.31 10.40
C ASN A 295 11.52 -27.26 9.07
N ALA A 296 10.94 -26.12 8.75
CA ALA A 296 10.06 -25.99 7.60
C ALA A 296 10.81 -25.40 6.42
N ALA A 297 11.01 -26.22 5.38
CA ALA A 297 11.48 -25.75 4.07
C ALA A 297 10.57 -24.63 3.48
N TRP A 298 9.41 -24.40 4.07
CA TRP A 298 8.40 -23.42 3.68
C TRP A 298 8.46 -22.08 4.43
N GLU A 299 9.35 -21.91 5.43
CA GLU A 299 9.49 -20.64 6.17
C GLU A 299 9.73 -19.44 5.21
N GLY A 300 10.55 -19.62 4.20
CA GLY A 300 10.75 -18.59 3.18
C GLY A 300 9.48 -18.18 2.42
N TYR A 301 8.56 -19.13 2.19
CA TYR A 301 7.28 -18.85 1.54
C TYR A 301 6.31 -18.12 2.46
N LEU A 302 6.36 -18.37 3.78
CA LEU A 302 5.55 -17.63 4.76
C LEU A 302 5.97 -16.15 4.79
N GLU A 303 7.25 -15.87 4.77
CA GLU A 303 7.78 -14.52 4.74
C GLU A 303 7.28 -13.76 3.50
N TRP A 304 7.33 -14.40 2.32
CA TRP A 304 6.77 -13.83 1.10
C TRP A 304 5.28 -13.55 1.20
N LEU A 305 4.52 -14.46 1.79
CA LEU A 305 3.09 -14.32 1.96
C LEU A 305 2.75 -13.20 2.95
N GLN A 306 3.54 -13.03 3.99
CA GLN A 306 3.44 -11.91 4.94
C GLN A 306 3.62 -10.56 4.23
N TRP A 307 4.67 -10.44 3.41
CA TRP A 307 4.92 -9.23 2.64
C TRP A 307 3.84 -8.99 1.58
N ALA A 308 3.38 -10.04 0.91
CA ALA A 308 2.32 -9.96 -0.09
C ALA A 308 0.98 -9.47 0.50
N SER A 309 0.70 -9.73 1.80
CA SER A 309 -0.51 -9.23 2.46
C SER A 309 -0.63 -7.71 2.42
N GLY A 310 0.48 -6.99 2.46
CA GLY A 310 0.50 -5.54 2.32
C GLY A 310 0.07 -5.03 0.94
N PHE A 311 0.25 -5.81 -0.15
CA PHE A 311 -0.30 -5.45 -1.45
C PHE A 311 -1.82 -5.44 -1.44
N GLY A 312 -2.44 -6.43 -0.82
CA GLY A 312 -3.89 -6.49 -0.69
C GLY A 312 -4.42 -5.32 0.13
N MET A 313 -3.72 -4.92 1.20
CA MET A 313 -4.08 -3.73 1.98
C MET A 313 -3.92 -2.46 1.15
N SER A 314 -2.82 -2.33 0.41
CA SER A 314 -2.57 -1.21 -0.50
C SER A 314 -3.64 -1.14 -1.59
N TYR A 315 -4.01 -2.28 -2.17
CA TYR A 315 -5.08 -2.38 -3.15
C TYR A 315 -6.44 -1.99 -2.55
N ALA A 316 -6.75 -2.45 -1.32
CA ALA A 316 -7.99 -2.08 -0.63
C ALA A 316 -8.07 -0.56 -0.42
N VAL A 317 -6.98 0.06 0.03
CA VAL A 317 -6.89 1.51 0.24
C VAL A 317 -7.10 2.28 -1.06
N LEU A 318 -6.43 1.88 -2.14
CA LEU A 318 -6.47 2.59 -3.41
C LEU A 318 -7.77 2.33 -4.20
N ARG A 319 -8.16 1.07 -4.34
CA ARG A 319 -9.27 0.66 -5.19
C ARG A 319 -10.64 0.93 -4.57
N HIS A 320 -10.77 0.67 -3.28
CA HIS A 320 -12.03 0.78 -2.57
C HIS A 320 -12.18 2.09 -1.79
N ARG A 321 -11.26 3.06 -2.01
CA ARG A 321 -11.34 4.41 -1.45
C ARG A 321 -11.52 4.43 0.07
N LEU A 322 -10.88 3.50 0.78
CA LEU A 322 -10.93 3.42 2.24
C LEU A 322 -10.58 4.76 2.93
N LEU A 323 -9.86 5.63 2.27
CA LEU A 323 -9.39 6.92 2.77
C LEU A 323 -10.02 8.13 2.10
N ASP A 324 -11.16 8.01 1.37
CA ASP A 324 -11.71 9.12 0.58
C ASP A 324 -10.58 9.93 -0.11
N LEU A 325 -9.60 9.19 -0.63
CA LEU A 325 -8.55 9.81 -1.41
C LEU A 325 -9.23 10.51 -2.56
N ASN A 326 -9.22 11.83 -2.58
CA ASN A 326 -9.53 12.64 -3.76
C ASN A 326 -8.44 12.31 -4.80
N LEU A 327 -8.57 11.12 -5.35
CA LEU A 327 -7.73 10.57 -6.38
C LEU A 327 -8.14 11.15 -7.74
N ALA A 328 -7.90 12.44 -7.90
CA ALA A 328 -7.10 12.75 -9.07
C ALA A 328 -5.75 12.04 -8.83
N ILE A 329 -5.71 10.72 -9.07
CA ILE A 329 -4.42 10.01 -9.19
C ILE A 329 -3.72 10.80 -10.26
N SER A 330 -2.86 11.71 -9.82
CA SER A 330 -2.10 12.53 -10.74
C SER A 330 -1.38 11.53 -11.63
N ARG A 331 -1.28 11.81 -12.90
CA ARG A 331 -0.43 11.05 -13.84
C ARG A 331 0.92 10.72 -13.21
N ALA A 332 1.42 11.56 -12.31
CA ALA A 332 2.62 11.35 -11.51
C ALA A 332 2.56 10.12 -10.57
N ALA A 333 1.44 9.79 -9.93
CA ALA A 333 1.35 8.61 -9.07
C ALA A 333 1.31 7.32 -9.91
N ILE A 334 0.58 7.33 -11.04
CA ILE A 334 0.61 6.24 -12.01
C ILE A 334 2.03 6.09 -12.55
N PHE A 335 2.69 7.20 -12.90
CA PHE A 335 4.06 7.20 -13.40
C PHE A 335 5.03 6.59 -12.37
N SER A 336 4.90 6.94 -11.10
CA SER A 336 5.74 6.40 -10.01
C SER A 336 5.52 4.89 -9.83
N VAL A 337 4.27 4.42 -9.83
CA VAL A 337 3.97 2.98 -9.72
C VAL A 337 4.49 2.22 -10.93
N VAL A 338 4.31 2.77 -12.14
CA VAL A 338 4.80 2.15 -13.37
C VAL A 338 6.33 2.10 -13.39
N SER A 339 7.01 3.19 -13.02
CA SER A 339 8.47 3.24 -12.96
C SER A 339 9.01 2.24 -11.93
N LEU A 340 8.38 2.16 -10.76
CA LEU A 340 8.76 1.20 -9.72
C LEU A 340 8.52 -0.25 -10.17
N SER A 341 7.39 -0.52 -10.85
CA SER A 341 7.10 -1.84 -11.42
C SER A 341 8.11 -2.22 -12.50
N LEU A 342 8.58 -1.27 -13.30
CA LEU A 342 9.61 -1.46 -14.32
C LEU A 342 10.96 -1.83 -13.70
N ILE A 343 11.36 -1.10 -12.64
CA ILE A 343 12.57 -1.42 -11.87
C ILE A 343 12.45 -2.81 -11.25
N ALA A 344 11.29 -3.16 -10.68
CA ALA A 344 11.03 -4.47 -10.11
C ALA A 344 11.15 -5.60 -11.15
N ILE A 345 10.57 -5.41 -12.33
CA ILE A 345 10.64 -6.37 -13.44
C ILE A 345 12.11 -6.51 -13.92
N PHE A 346 12.86 -5.40 -13.97
CA PHE A 346 14.27 -5.41 -14.33
C PHE A 346 15.09 -6.26 -13.36
N VAL A 347 15.00 -5.97 -12.06
CA VAL A 347 15.75 -6.70 -11.03
C VAL A 347 15.37 -8.19 -11.00
N LEU A 348 14.09 -8.51 -11.18
CA LEU A 348 13.61 -9.88 -11.23
C LEU A 348 14.12 -10.62 -12.49
N ALA A 349 14.09 -9.98 -13.64
CA ALA A 349 14.56 -10.55 -14.90
C ALA A 349 16.08 -10.78 -14.88
N GLU A 350 16.84 -9.81 -14.37
CA GLU A 350 18.28 -9.92 -14.18
C GLU A 350 18.62 -11.11 -13.27
N TRP A 351 18.00 -11.15 -12.08
CA TRP A 351 18.20 -12.24 -11.13
C TRP A 351 17.87 -13.61 -11.74
N LEU A 352 16.70 -13.73 -12.41
CA LEU A 352 16.24 -14.98 -13.01
C LEU A 352 17.22 -15.46 -14.10
N LEU A 353 17.64 -14.55 -14.98
CA LEU A 353 18.53 -14.88 -16.09
C LEU A 353 19.95 -15.21 -15.62
N VAL A 354 20.47 -14.47 -14.62
CA VAL A 354 21.76 -14.82 -13.99
C VAL A 354 21.69 -16.19 -13.34
N THR A 355 20.62 -16.49 -12.59
CA THR A 355 20.43 -17.79 -11.94
C THR A 355 20.31 -18.93 -12.96
N ILE A 356 19.61 -18.71 -14.07
CA ILE A 356 19.49 -19.70 -15.15
C ILE A 356 20.85 -19.91 -15.83
N ALA A 357 21.57 -18.82 -16.11
CA ALA A 357 22.90 -18.89 -16.76
C ALA A 357 23.92 -19.62 -15.86
N GLU A 358 23.95 -19.34 -14.57
CA GLU A 358 24.82 -20.05 -13.60
C GLU A 358 24.50 -21.55 -13.51
N ARG A 359 23.22 -21.92 -13.60
CA ARG A 359 22.82 -23.35 -13.63
C ARG A 359 23.12 -24.06 -14.95
N ALA A 360 23.04 -23.33 -16.07
CA ALA A 360 23.25 -23.89 -17.43
C ALA A 360 24.71 -24.02 -17.81
N VAL A 361 25.55 -23.07 -17.40
CA VAL A 361 26.97 -22.97 -17.83
C VAL A 361 27.93 -23.40 -16.71
N GLY A 362 27.46 -23.56 -15.48
CA GLY A 362 28.29 -23.93 -14.33
C GLY A 362 29.11 -22.76 -13.77
N SER A 363 30.10 -23.09 -12.91
CA SER A 363 30.95 -22.09 -12.23
C SER A 363 31.87 -21.30 -13.15
N ASP A 364 32.00 -21.69 -14.43
CA ASP A 364 32.87 -21.04 -15.44
C ASP A 364 32.26 -19.76 -16.03
N PHE A 365 31.03 -19.37 -15.58
CA PHE A 365 30.43 -18.10 -15.97
C PHE A 365 31.08 -16.95 -15.19
N GLY A 366 32.29 -16.57 -15.60
CA GLY A 366 33.12 -15.57 -14.94
C GLY A 366 32.43 -14.19 -14.82
N GLU A 367 32.98 -13.28 -14.00
CA GLU A 367 32.42 -11.93 -13.78
C GLU A 367 32.17 -11.15 -15.09
N ASN A 368 33.00 -11.34 -16.12
CA ASN A 368 32.80 -10.73 -17.44
C ASN A 368 31.52 -11.23 -18.13
N GLY A 369 31.15 -12.50 -17.96
CA GLY A 369 29.93 -13.08 -18.50
C GLY A 369 28.70 -12.51 -17.81
N LYS A 370 28.75 -12.34 -16.49
CA LYS A 370 27.66 -11.70 -15.69
C LYS A 370 27.46 -10.26 -16.14
N THR A 371 28.54 -9.50 -16.28
CA THR A 371 28.48 -8.09 -16.70
C THR A 371 27.92 -7.96 -18.13
N ALA A 372 28.32 -8.81 -19.06
CA ALA A 372 27.79 -8.81 -20.42
C ALA A 372 26.29 -9.16 -20.47
N LEU A 373 25.88 -10.15 -19.68
CA LEU A 373 24.47 -10.54 -19.57
C LEU A 373 23.61 -9.40 -18.96
N THR A 374 24.08 -8.78 -17.89
CA THR A 374 23.41 -7.62 -17.27
C THR A 374 23.27 -6.46 -18.25
N ALA A 375 24.33 -6.14 -18.99
CA ALA A 375 24.31 -5.11 -20.03
C ALA A 375 23.31 -5.44 -21.16
N PHE A 376 23.25 -6.69 -21.59
CA PHE A 376 22.29 -7.16 -22.61
C PHE A 376 20.83 -7.03 -22.10
N ILE A 377 20.57 -7.45 -20.85
CA ILE A 377 19.24 -7.32 -20.22
C ILE A 377 18.85 -5.85 -20.11
N ALA A 378 19.77 -4.98 -19.67
CA ALA A 378 19.53 -3.54 -19.57
C ALA A 378 19.17 -2.93 -20.93
N LEU A 379 19.85 -3.35 -21.99
CA LEU A 379 19.57 -2.91 -23.36
C LEU A 379 18.18 -3.38 -23.84
N CYS A 380 17.86 -4.66 -23.67
CA CYS A 380 16.56 -5.22 -24.04
C CYS A 380 15.40 -4.55 -23.30
N LEU A 381 15.56 -4.31 -22.00
CA LEU A 381 14.56 -3.62 -21.18
C LEU A 381 14.45 -2.14 -21.53
N GLY A 382 15.57 -1.46 -21.78
CA GLY A 382 15.56 -0.08 -22.25
C GLY A 382 14.79 0.08 -23.56
N LEU A 383 15.00 -0.81 -24.52
CA LEU A 383 14.26 -0.83 -25.79
C LEU A 383 12.79 -1.19 -25.61
N SER A 384 12.47 -2.06 -24.67
CA SER A 384 11.10 -2.51 -24.38
C SER A 384 10.35 -1.58 -23.42
N ALA A 385 11.02 -0.67 -22.74
CA ALA A 385 10.49 0.17 -21.65
C ALA A 385 9.21 0.91 -22.05
N ARG A 386 9.17 1.47 -23.26
CA ARG A 386 7.98 2.19 -23.77
C ARG A 386 6.76 1.28 -23.93
N ARG A 387 6.95 0.07 -24.45
CA ARG A 387 5.85 -0.92 -24.60
C ARG A 387 5.37 -1.42 -23.25
N ILE A 388 6.31 -1.76 -22.36
CA ILE A 388 6.00 -2.22 -21.00
C ILE A 388 5.25 -1.12 -20.26
N HIS A 389 5.70 0.13 -20.34
CA HIS A 389 5.02 1.29 -19.74
C HIS A 389 3.56 1.41 -20.24
N GLN A 390 3.33 1.35 -21.54
CA GLN A 390 1.98 1.45 -22.13
C GLN A 390 1.06 0.30 -21.69
N VAL A 391 1.59 -0.93 -21.63
CA VAL A 391 0.83 -2.10 -21.19
C VAL A 391 0.45 -2.00 -19.72
N ILE A 392 1.41 -1.63 -18.86
CA ILE A 392 1.18 -1.47 -17.42
C ILE A 392 0.20 -0.32 -17.17
N GLU A 393 0.39 0.83 -17.79
CA GLU A 393 -0.52 1.98 -17.70
C GLU A 393 -1.94 1.61 -18.11
N HIS A 394 -2.10 0.94 -19.25
CA HIS A 394 -3.42 0.50 -19.72
C HIS A 394 -4.06 -0.52 -18.76
N ARG A 395 -3.31 -1.48 -18.24
CA ARG A 395 -3.80 -2.45 -17.25
C ARG A 395 -4.18 -1.80 -15.93
N LEU A 396 -3.35 -0.90 -15.43
CA LEU A 396 -3.64 -0.15 -14.20
C LEU A 396 -4.88 0.73 -14.37
N ASN A 397 -4.99 1.48 -15.48
CA ASN A 397 -6.16 2.30 -15.76
C ASN A 397 -7.43 1.44 -15.81
N ARG A 398 -7.39 0.26 -16.45
CA ARG A 398 -8.52 -0.66 -16.51
C ARG A 398 -8.84 -1.27 -15.13
N LEU A 399 -7.84 -1.60 -14.31
CA LEU A 399 -8.02 -2.18 -12.97
C LEU A 399 -8.59 -1.16 -11.97
N PHE A 400 -8.03 0.05 -11.96
CA PHE A 400 -8.38 1.07 -10.96
C PHE A 400 -9.55 1.96 -11.37
N PHE A 401 -9.78 2.14 -12.67
CA PHE A 401 -10.78 3.09 -13.20
C PHE A 401 -11.80 2.46 -14.14
N ALA A 402 -11.95 1.12 -14.13
CA ALA A 402 -12.83 0.40 -15.07
C ALA A 402 -14.29 0.91 -15.06
N LYS A 403 -14.84 1.28 -13.89
CA LYS A 403 -16.20 1.82 -13.78
C LYS A 403 -16.28 3.19 -14.46
N ARG A 404 -15.33 4.07 -14.14
CA ARG A 404 -15.27 5.42 -14.68
C ARG A 404 -15.01 5.43 -16.19
N TYR A 405 -14.07 4.59 -16.64
CA TYR A 405 -13.74 4.50 -18.07
C TYR A 405 -14.93 4.03 -18.90
N ARG A 406 -15.67 3.04 -18.39
CA ARG A 406 -16.93 2.59 -19.02
C ARG A 406 -17.98 3.69 -19.01
N ALA A 407 -18.18 4.37 -17.89
CA ALA A 407 -19.14 5.46 -17.79
C ALA A 407 -18.85 6.60 -18.77
N LEU A 408 -17.58 7.00 -18.94
CA LEU A 408 -17.20 8.00 -19.93
C LEU A 408 -17.39 7.51 -21.37
N GLU A 409 -17.11 6.25 -21.63
CA GLU A 409 -17.34 5.64 -22.94
C GLU A 409 -18.83 5.54 -23.27
N ASP A 410 -19.67 5.17 -22.28
CA ASP A 410 -21.13 5.15 -22.42
C ASP A 410 -21.68 6.56 -22.70
N LEU A 411 -21.18 7.60 -22.00
CA LEU A 411 -21.55 8.99 -22.28
C LEU A 411 -21.11 9.44 -23.67
N ARG A 412 -19.91 9.06 -24.12
CA ARG A 412 -19.44 9.35 -25.48
C ARG A 412 -20.28 8.68 -26.54
N ARG A 413 -20.60 7.39 -26.34
CA ARG A 413 -21.48 6.64 -27.25
C ARG A 413 -22.86 7.27 -27.31
N PHE A 414 -23.44 7.57 -26.16
CA PHE A 414 -24.73 8.26 -26.08
C PHE A 414 -24.68 9.62 -26.81
N SER A 415 -23.59 10.37 -26.67
CA SER A 415 -23.41 11.64 -27.40
C SER A 415 -23.45 11.48 -28.92
N LEU A 416 -23.05 10.32 -29.46
CA LEU A 416 -23.14 10.04 -30.91
C LEU A 416 -24.55 9.64 -31.32
N GLU A 417 -25.33 9.07 -30.41
CA GLU A 417 -26.71 8.60 -30.67
C GLU A 417 -27.74 9.73 -30.52
N THR A 418 -27.37 10.88 -29.93
CA THR A 418 -28.28 12.03 -29.74
C THR A 418 -28.85 12.59 -31.06
N ASP A 419 -28.14 12.43 -32.17
CA ASP A 419 -28.53 12.94 -33.48
C ASP A 419 -29.75 12.14 -34.08
N ALA A 420 -30.02 10.92 -33.57
CA ALA A 420 -31.13 10.10 -33.98
C ALA A 420 -32.44 10.36 -33.20
N ALA A 421 -32.41 11.30 -32.24
CA ALA A 421 -33.58 11.63 -31.44
C ALA A 421 -34.67 12.30 -32.29
N THR A 422 -35.92 11.87 -32.12
CA THR A 422 -37.09 12.40 -32.85
C THR A 422 -37.99 13.27 -31.98
N ASP A 423 -37.85 13.23 -30.67
CA ASP A 423 -38.60 14.02 -29.69
C ASP A 423 -37.70 14.75 -28.71
N ALA A 424 -37.96 16.03 -28.50
CA ALA A 424 -37.18 16.90 -27.67
C ALA A 424 -37.26 16.56 -26.16
N SER A 425 -38.45 16.12 -25.70
CA SER A 425 -38.65 15.75 -24.28
C SER A 425 -37.96 14.42 -23.97
N ALA A 426 -38.07 13.43 -24.85
CA ALA A 426 -37.38 12.16 -24.72
C ALA A 426 -35.83 12.34 -24.73
N LEU A 427 -35.30 13.20 -25.59
CA LEU A 427 -33.87 13.54 -25.63
C LEU A 427 -33.37 14.08 -24.29
N LEU A 428 -34.11 15.04 -23.70
CA LEU A 428 -33.74 15.62 -22.42
C LEU A 428 -33.78 14.61 -21.27
N GLU A 429 -34.81 13.76 -21.21
CA GLU A 429 -34.92 12.72 -20.20
C GLU A 429 -33.81 11.66 -20.32
N LEU A 430 -33.52 11.17 -21.53
CA LEU A 430 -32.43 10.23 -21.77
C LEU A 430 -31.08 10.82 -21.39
N THR A 431 -30.82 12.09 -21.74
CA THR A 431 -29.60 12.82 -21.37
C THR A 431 -29.47 12.93 -19.85
N LEU A 432 -30.56 13.30 -19.17
CA LEU A 432 -30.58 13.41 -17.73
C LEU A 432 -30.28 12.08 -17.04
N ASN A 433 -30.89 10.98 -17.53
CA ASN A 433 -30.65 9.64 -17.00
C ASN A 433 -29.21 9.17 -17.25
N ALA A 434 -28.62 9.45 -18.41
CA ALA A 434 -27.22 9.18 -18.71
C ALA A 434 -26.28 9.95 -17.76
N LEU A 435 -26.50 11.25 -17.58
CA LEU A 435 -25.71 12.07 -16.65
C LEU A 435 -25.79 11.58 -15.21
N ARG A 436 -26.98 11.19 -14.73
CA ARG A 436 -27.17 10.66 -13.37
C ARG A 436 -26.48 9.32 -13.15
N ARG A 437 -26.64 8.41 -14.11
CA ARG A 437 -26.11 7.04 -14.03
C ARG A 437 -24.57 7.03 -14.11
N ASP A 438 -24.02 7.81 -15.03
CA ASP A 438 -22.62 7.65 -15.44
C ASP A 438 -21.65 8.60 -14.73
N LEU A 439 -22.14 9.70 -14.16
CA LEU A 439 -21.29 10.66 -13.42
C LEU A 439 -21.23 10.43 -11.91
N ASP A 440 -22.01 9.52 -11.35
CA ASP A 440 -22.18 9.36 -9.88
C ASP A 440 -22.52 10.72 -9.19
N ALA A 441 -23.25 11.61 -9.88
CA ALA A 441 -23.65 12.92 -9.35
C ALA A 441 -24.79 12.77 -8.35
N GLN A 442 -24.81 13.57 -7.29
CA GLN A 442 -25.89 13.56 -6.30
C GLN A 442 -27.22 13.95 -6.92
N TYR A 443 -27.18 14.86 -7.88
CA TYR A 443 -28.30 15.28 -8.69
C TYR A 443 -27.82 15.72 -10.07
N ALA A 444 -28.70 15.69 -11.05
CA ALA A 444 -28.49 16.33 -12.34
C ALA A 444 -29.80 16.94 -12.79
N ALA A 445 -29.74 18.07 -13.50
CA ALA A 445 -30.88 18.73 -14.11
C ALA A 445 -30.46 19.36 -15.45
N LEU A 446 -31.40 19.39 -16.37
CA LEU A 446 -31.28 20.11 -17.64
C LEU A 446 -32.26 21.28 -17.62
N TYR A 447 -31.75 22.46 -17.80
CA TYR A 447 -32.55 23.67 -17.93
C TYR A 447 -32.64 24.07 -19.38
N THR A 448 -33.85 24.27 -19.88
CA THR A 448 -34.11 24.72 -21.25
C THR A 448 -35.02 25.93 -21.21
N GLY A 449 -34.85 26.85 -22.15
CA GLY A 449 -35.65 28.07 -22.23
C GLY A 449 -34.99 29.14 -23.07
N MET A 450 -35.62 30.31 -23.06
CA MET A 450 -35.07 31.50 -23.70
C MET A 450 -34.73 32.57 -22.67
N PRO A 451 -33.77 33.46 -22.94
CA PRO A 451 -33.39 34.49 -21.99
C PRO A 451 -34.59 35.34 -21.48
N GLU A 452 -35.54 35.58 -22.35
CA GLU A 452 -36.71 36.43 -22.05
C GLU A 452 -37.78 35.76 -21.19
N SER A 453 -37.86 34.42 -21.23
CA SER A 453 -38.86 33.62 -20.49
C SER A 453 -38.31 32.88 -19.29
N GLY A 454 -37.01 32.95 -19.03
CA GLY A 454 -36.31 32.15 -18.03
C GLY A 454 -36.11 30.70 -18.44
N TYR A 455 -35.42 29.94 -17.60
CA TYR A 455 -35.06 28.54 -17.88
C TYR A 455 -35.83 27.61 -16.98
N VAL A 456 -36.48 26.60 -17.56
CA VAL A 456 -37.29 25.60 -16.87
C VAL A 456 -36.52 24.27 -16.81
N ALA A 457 -36.52 23.65 -15.65
CA ALA A 457 -35.83 22.39 -15.42
C ALA A 457 -36.61 21.19 -15.91
N THR A 458 -35.92 20.28 -16.62
CA THR A 458 -36.39 18.93 -16.89
C THR A 458 -35.79 18.00 -15.86
N GLY A 459 -36.62 17.22 -15.14
CA GLY A 459 -36.18 16.14 -14.25
C GLY A 459 -35.56 16.57 -12.93
N THR A 460 -36.22 17.45 -12.19
CA THR A 460 -35.77 17.93 -10.89
C THR A 460 -35.81 16.86 -9.80
N GLY A 461 -34.65 16.63 -9.15
CA GLY A 461 -34.67 16.17 -7.77
C GLY A 461 -35.06 17.35 -6.83
N THR A 462 -35.50 17.05 -5.64
CA THR A 462 -36.01 18.01 -4.61
C THR A 462 -35.06 19.14 -4.21
N ALA A 463 -33.82 19.16 -4.71
CA ALA A 463 -32.77 20.09 -4.33
C ALA A 463 -32.62 21.32 -5.25
N LEU A 464 -33.26 21.36 -6.42
CA LEU A 464 -33.08 22.39 -7.44
C LEU A 464 -34.38 23.13 -7.73
N PRO A 465 -34.36 24.46 -7.99
CA PRO A 465 -35.54 25.21 -8.38
C PRO A 465 -36.07 24.75 -9.75
N LEU A 466 -37.39 24.69 -9.89
CA LEU A 466 -38.05 24.34 -11.17
C LEU A 466 -37.79 25.36 -12.26
N ARG A 467 -37.50 26.60 -11.86
CA ARG A 467 -37.22 27.71 -12.80
C ARG A 467 -36.07 28.55 -12.28
N LEU A 468 -35.20 28.95 -13.17
CA LEU A 468 -34.10 29.89 -12.95
C LEU A 468 -34.34 31.12 -13.80
N ASP A 469 -34.24 32.28 -13.16
CA ASP A 469 -34.37 33.55 -13.83
C ASP A 469 -33.08 33.94 -14.60
N GLU A 470 -33.24 34.85 -15.56
CA GLU A 470 -32.10 35.33 -16.36
C GLU A 470 -31.04 36.07 -15.53
N ASN A 471 -31.40 36.62 -14.37
CA ASN A 471 -30.53 37.36 -13.47
C ASN A 471 -29.79 36.50 -12.44
N GLU A 472 -30.05 35.19 -12.43
CA GLU A 472 -29.29 34.26 -11.55
C GLU A 472 -27.80 34.28 -11.94
N GLU A 473 -26.93 34.31 -10.92
CA GLU A 473 -25.46 34.39 -11.09
C GLU A 473 -24.92 33.35 -12.07
N VAL A 474 -25.43 32.11 -11.97
CA VAL A 474 -25.04 31.01 -12.85
C VAL A 474 -25.44 31.28 -14.31
N VAL A 475 -26.64 31.78 -14.55
CA VAL A 475 -27.14 32.11 -15.90
C VAL A 475 -26.38 33.28 -16.51
N LEU A 476 -26.13 34.31 -15.70
CA LEU A 476 -25.34 35.50 -16.15
C LEU A 476 -23.92 35.10 -16.54
N ARG A 477 -23.32 34.20 -15.73
CA ARG A 477 -21.97 33.67 -15.99
C ARG A 477 -21.92 32.86 -17.30
N LEU A 478 -22.89 31.95 -17.52
CA LEU A 478 -22.99 31.16 -18.74
C LEU A 478 -23.21 32.06 -20.00
N ARG A 479 -24.04 33.07 -19.88
CA ARG A 479 -24.29 34.03 -20.99
C ARG A 479 -23.07 34.89 -21.32
N ARG A 480 -22.30 35.28 -20.29
CA ARG A 480 -21.11 36.14 -20.47
C ARG A 480 -19.95 35.41 -21.10
N TRP A 481 -19.69 34.17 -20.65
CA TRP A 481 -18.48 33.44 -21.06
C TRP A 481 -18.76 32.27 -22.00
N GLY A 482 -19.95 31.73 -22.03
CA GLY A 482 -20.29 30.56 -22.89
C GLY A 482 -19.51 29.30 -22.58
N GLU A 483 -18.84 29.25 -21.45
CA GLU A 483 -17.98 28.14 -21.04
C GLU A 483 -18.54 27.39 -19.83
N ALA A 484 -18.22 26.09 -19.77
CA ALA A 484 -18.57 25.26 -18.61
C ALA A 484 -17.66 25.58 -17.41
N PHE A 485 -18.22 25.59 -16.21
CA PHE A 485 -17.49 25.90 -14.98
C PHE A 485 -17.99 25.10 -13.78
N VAL A 486 -17.15 25.03 -12.73
CA VAL A 486 -17.54 24.51 -11.41
C VAL A 486 -17.95 25.70 -10.55
N VAL A 487 -19.02 25.54 -9.77
CA VAL A 487 -19.47 26.57 -8.82
C VAL A 487 -18.62 26.47 -7.56
N ASP A 488 -17.63 27.38 -7.41
CA ASP A 488 -16.65 27.34 -6.31
C ASP A 488 -17.14 28.06 -5.03
N ASN A 489 -18.26 28.81 -5.10
CA ASN A 489 -18.80 29.56 -3.96
C ASN A 489 -19.49 28.60 -2.97
N GLU A 490 -18.86 28.36 -1.81
CA GLU A 490 -19.38 27.45 -0.76
C GLU A 490 -20.73 27.88 -0.17
N SER A 491 -21.08 29.16 -0.23
CA SER A 491 -22.38 29.69 0.23
C SER A 491 -23.49 29.55 -0.81
N HIS A 492 -23.17 29.19 -2.04
CA HIS A 492 -24.15 29.02 -3.09
C HIS A 492 -24.86 27.67 -3.00
N ARG A 493 -26.17 27.61 -3.31
CA ARG A 493 -26.98 26.36 -3.31
C ARG A 493 -26.41 25.27 -4.22
N LEU A 494 -25.61 25.66 -5.24
CA LEU A 494 -25.01 24.80 -6.23
C LEU A 494 -23.51 24.59 -5.99
N ALA A 495 -23.03 24.81 -4.78
CA ALA A 495 -21.60 24.65 -4.47
C ALA A 495 -21.08 23.27 -4.90
N GLY A 496 -19.96 23.26 -5.63
CA GLY A 496 -19.34 22.04 -6.15
C GLY A 496 -20.04 21.43 -7.38
N ALA A 497 -21.13 22.02 -7.88
CA ALA A 497 -21.77 21.56 -9.11
C ALA A 497 -20.98 21.99 -10.36
N TYR A 498 -20.97 21.12 -11.36
CA TYR A 498 -20.43 21.42 -12.68
C TYR A 498 -21.56 21.84 -13.61
N VAL A 499 -21.42 23.02 -14.21
CA VAL A 499 -22.45 23.63 -15.06
C VAL A 499 -21.92 23.72 -16.49
N CYS A 500 -22.69 23.19 -17.46
CA CYS A 500 -22.33 23.13 -18.87
C CYS A 500 -23.39 23.82 -19.73
N PRO A 501 -23.02 24.81 -20.57
CA PRO A 501 -23.97 25.50 -21.44
C PRO A 501 -24.37 24.67 -22.68
N MET A 502 -25.62 24.84 -23.11
CA MET A 502 -26.13 24.46 -24.42
C MET A 502 -26.17 25.70 -25.31
N THR A 503 -25.04 26.01 -25.93
CA THR A 503 -24.89 27.20 -26.77
C THR A 503 -24.86 26.82 -28.24
N LEU A 504 -25.57 27.60 -29.07
CA LEU A 504 -25.48 27.54 -30.51
C LEU A 504 -25.44 28.96 -31.09
N ARG A 505 -24.47 29.22 -31.96
CA ARG A 505 -24.26 30.51 -32.58
C ARG A 505 -24.23 31.68 -31.58
N GLY A 506 -23.60 31.47 -30.41
CA GLY A 506 -23.48 32.46 -29.34
C GLY A 506 -24.74 32.70 -28.50
N ARG A 507 -25.83 31.96 -28.75
CA ARG A 507 -27.07 32.03 -27.97
C ARG A 507 -27.17 30.83 -27.00
N LEU A 508 -27.57 31.10 -25.76
CA LEU A 508 -27.79 30.06 -24.72
C LEU A 508 -29.23 29.56 -24.81
N TYR A 509 -29.42 28.29 -25.22
CA TYR A 509 -30.72 27.62 -25.30
C TYR A 509 -31.06 26.82 -24.04
N GLY A 510 -30.05 26.56 -23.22
CA GLY A 510 -30.18 25.83 -21.99
C GLY A 510 -28.83 25.53 -21.37
N PHE A 511 -28.83 24.74 -20.33
CA PHE A 511 -27.61 24.30 -19.66
C PHE A 511 -27.88 23.06 -18.81
N ALA A 512 -26.85 22.24 -18.61
CA ALA A 512 -26.86 21.12 -17.68
C ALA A 512 -26.22 21.54 -16.36
N ILE A 513 -26.82 21.13 -15.23
CA ILE A 513 -26.22 21.19 -13.90
C ILE A 513 -26.01 19.76 -13.42
N CYS A 514 -24.76 19.39 -13.23
CA CYS A 514 -24.35 18.16 -12.58
C CYS A 514 -23.89 18.49 -11.15
N GLY A 515 -24.62 18.03 -10.14
CA GLY A 515 -24.35 18.28 -8.73
C GLY A 515 -22.99 17.72 -8.28
N PRO A 516 -22.55 18.01 -7.07
CA PRO A 516 -21.33 17.41 -6.55
C PRO A 516 -21.46 15.88 -6.60
N LYS A 517 -20.35 15.19 -6.82
CA LYS A 517 -20.34 13.73 -6.87
C LYS A 517 -20.68 13.13 -5.51
N ILE A 518 -21.29 11.94 -5.51
CA ILE A 518 -21.65 11.20 -4.29
C ILE A 518 -20.41 10.96 -3.42
N ASP A 519 -19.26 10.75 -4.07
CA ASP A 519 -17.96 10.54 -3.42
C ASP A 519 -17.23 11.85 -3.08
N ARG A 520 -17.87 13.01 -3.24
CA ARG A 520 -17.30 14.35 -3.03
C ARG A 520 -15.99 14.63 -3.80
N THR A 521 -15.70 13.86 -4.83
CA THR A 521 -14.57 14.16 -5.73
C THR A 521 -14.97 15.27 -6.70
N GLY A 522 -14.02 16.13 -7.05
CA GLY A 522 -14.25 17.10 -8.11
C GLY A 522 -14.35 16.44 -9.50
N TYR A 523 -15.01 17.11 -10.42
CA TYR A 523 -15.04 16.69 -11.83
C TYR A 523 -13.66 16.80 -12.46
N LEU A 524 -13.16 15.71 -13.03
CA LEU A 524 -11.85 15.65 -13.66
C LEU A 524 -11.88 16.22 -15.08
N PRO A 525 -10.74 16.64 -15.65
CA PRO A 525 -10.71 17.30 -16.97
C PRO A 525 -11.39 16.50 -18.09
N ASP A 526 -11.15 15.18 -18.16
CA ASP A 526 -11.75 14.27 -19.14
C ASP A 526 -13.27 14.08 -18.96
N GLU A 527 -13.76 14.11 -17.70
CA GLU A 527 -15.19 14.11 -17.41
C GLU A 527 -15.83 15.43 -17.83
N ARG A 528 -15.17 16.55 -17.49
CA ARG A 528 -15.65 17.89 -17.88
C ARG A 528 -15.76 18.02 -19.40
N GLU A 529 -14.73 17.59 -20.13
CA GLU A 529 -14.71 17.61 -21.58
C GLU A 529 -15.84 16.73 -22.18
N THR A 530 -16.02 15.52 -21.67
CA THR A 530 -17.05 14.59 -22.15
C THR A 530 -18.45 15.13 -21.88
N VAL A 531 -18.71 15.69 -20.68
CA VAL A 531 -20.00 16.28 -20.32
C VAL A 531 -20.28 17.55 -21.14
N ALA A 532 -19.28 18.41 -21.34
CA ALA A 532 -19.41 19.61 -22.14
C ALA A 532 -19.71 19.27 -23.62
N ALA A 533 -19.03 18.27 -24.19
CA ALA A 533 -19.28 17.81 -25.55
C ALA A 533 -20.68 17.21 -25.70
N LEU A 534 -21.13 16.38 -24.76
CA LEU A 534 -22.50 15.83 -24.74
C LEU A 534 -23.53 16.95 -24.66
N THR A 535 -23.38 17.87 -23.70
CA THR A 535 -24.32 18.97 -23.48
C THR A 535 -24.42 19.88 -24.69
N HIS A 536 -23.29 20.16 -25.33
CA HIS A 536 -23.27 20.96 -26.56
C HIS A 536 -24.04 20.26 -27.70
N ARG A 537 -23.82 18.97 -27.94
CA ARG A 537 -24.57 18.19 -28.94
C ARG A 537 -26.07 18.13 -28.65
N VAL A 538 -26.43 17.83 -27.41
CA VAL A 538 -27.83 17.85 -26.98
C VAL A 538 -28.47 19.21 -27.26
N GLY A 539 -27.75 20.31 -27.03
CA GLY A 539 -28.24 21.66 -27.35
C GLY A 539 -28.54 21.87 -28.83
N ILE A 540 -27.67 21.36 -29.73
CA ILE A 540 -27.88 21.43 -31.18
C ILE A 540 -29.12 20.63 -31.59
N THR A 541 -29.22 19.36 -31.17
CA THR A 541 -30.33 18.49 -31.51
C THR A 541 -31.65 19.01 -30.93
N TYR A 542 -31.66 19.50 -29.70
CA TYR A 542 -32.81 20.12 -29.06
C TYR A 542 -33.37 21.31 -29.85
N GLU A 543 -32.50 22.21 -30.30
CA GLU A 543 -32.90 23.35 -31.09
C GLU A 543 -33.52 22.91 -32.45
N TRP A 544 -32.91 21.95 -33.12
CA TRP A 544 -33.43 21.40 -34.35
C TRP A 544 -34.85 20.80 -34.18
N LEU A 545 -35.09 20.03 -33.15
CA LEU A 545 -36.37 19.43 -32.85
C LEU A 545 -37.45 20.46 -32.50
N THR A 546 -37.10 21.49 -31.72
CA THR A 546 -38.03 22.54 -31.30
C THR A 546 -38.39 23.48 -32.45
N ARG A 547 -37.45 23.83 -33.35
CA ARG A 547 -37.74 24.60 -34.56
C ARG A 547 -38.58 23.81 -35.57
N GLY A 548 -38.33 22.50 -35.71
CA GLY A 548 -39.12 21.65 -36.56
C GLY A 548 -40.58 21.56 -36.12
N ALA A 549 -40.81 21.42 -34.79
CA ALA A 549 -42.13 21.41 -34.21
C ALA A 549 -42.89 22.76 -34.40
N THR A 550 -42.21 23.90 -34.19
CA THR A 550 -42.82 25.21 -34.39
C THR A 550 -43.15 25.49 -35.87
N ALA A 551 -42.33 25.02 -36.80
CA ALA A 551 -42.60 25.16 -38.25
C ALA A 551 -43.75 24.27 -38.72
N GLN A 552 -43.97 23.11 -38.11
CA GLN A 552 -45.11 22.22 -38.35
C GLN A 552 -46.41 22.77 -37.75
N ALA A 553 -46.37 23.39 -36.56
CA ALA A 553 -47.52 23.99 -35.91
C ALA A 553 -48.01 25.30 -36.58
N ALA A 554 -47.13 25.91 -37.36
CA ALA A 554 -47.41 27.14 -38.12
C ALA A 554 -47.96 26.87 -39.55
N ARG A 555 -48.01 25.62 -39.95
CA ARG A 555 -48.66 25.16 -41.21
C ARG A 555 -50.06 24.58 -40.93
#